data_d20c64e1901bb8f12bfdf4641e6b59c1
#
_entry.id   d20c64e1901bb8f12bfdf4641e6b59c1
#
_cell.length_a   1.000
_cell.length_b   1.000
_cell.length_c   1.000
_cell.angle_alpha   90.00
_cell.angle_beta   90.00
_cell.angle_gamma   90.00
#
_symmetry.space_group_name_H-M   'P 1'
#
loop_
_entity.id
_entity.type
_entity.pdbx_description
1 polymer ?
#
loop_
_entity_poly.entity_id
_entity_poly.type
_entity_poly.pdbx_seq_one_letter_code
_entity_poly.pdbx_strand_id
1 'polypeptide(L)'
;MLQIEKGQDIKQELLQRYKTILPDELIKIWEDNGLARLMGGYLKVVNPEDYQELLKETYFRGNISVPILVTAFGDIVTFEEDQYIGMVKYKNGNFVMLAKNFKRFIQNLGDDYFLEKYFQIPQYIEAVNKIDKLELDECFGYVPLLGLGGSEKVENLKKVKIREHIELITQLVGKIGM
;
A
#
# COMPACT_ATOMS: atom_id res chain seq x y z
N MET A 1 -16.28 -12.42 -2.76
CA MET A 1 -15.71 -12.42 -1.39
C MET A 1 -14.24 -12.01 -1.46
N LEU A 2 -13.79 -11.11 -0.60
CA LEU A 2 -12.38 -10.67 -0.56
C LEU A 2 -11.48 -11.87 -0.18
N GLN A 3 -10.51 -12.17 -1.02
CA GLN A 3 -9.50 -13.19 -0.72
C GLN A 3 -8.51 -12.64 0.32
N ILE A 4 -8.41 -13.31 1.47
CA ILE A 4 -7.50 -12.97 2.57
C ILE A 4 -6.59 -14.16 2.85
N GLU A 5 -5.29 -13.94 2.77
CA GLU A 5 -4.27 -14.91 3.16
C GLU A 5 -3.67 -14.47 4.50
N LYS A 6 -3.71 -15.37 5.49
CA LYS A 6 -3.17 -15.10 6.82
C LYS A 6 -1.67 -14.81 6.75
N GLY A 7 -1.25 -13.73 7.41
CA GLY A 7 0.14 -13.36 7.58
C GLY A 7 0.67 -13.56 8.99
N GLN A 8 1.73 -12.85 9.34
CA GLN A 8 2.32 -12.87 10.67
C GLN A 8 1.34 -12.30 11.70
N ASP A 9 1.21 -12.96 12.84
CA ASP A 9 0.36 -12.50 13.94
C ASP A 9 0.82 -11.12 14.46
N ILE A 10 -0.15 -10.30 14.81
CA ILE A 10 0.07 -8.98 15.42
C ILE A 10 0.36 -9.16 16.91
N LYS A 11 1.37 -8.46 17.42
CA LYS A 11 1.65 -8.41 18.86
C LYS A 11 0.50 -7.73 19.61
N GLN A 12 0.13 -8.26 20.76
CA GLN A 12 -0.98 -7.72 21.57
C GLN A 12 -0.80 -6.25 21.96
N GLU A 13 0.42 -5.82 22.24
CA GLU A 13 0.74 -4.42 22.55
C GLU A 13 0.41 -3.49 21.37
N LEU A 14 0.74 -3.91 20.16
CA LEU A 14 0.43 -3.16 18.94
C LEU A 14 -1.08 -3.09 18.70
N LEU A 15 -1.77 -4.22 18.83
CA LEU A 15 -3.23 -4.30 18.71
C LEU A 15 -3.92 -3.35 19.69
N GLN A 16 -3.54 -3.38 20.98
CA GLN A 16 -4.11 -2.50 22.00
C GLN A 16 -3.87 -1.02 21.69
N ARG A 17 -2.69 -0.67 21.18
CA ARG A 17 -2.35 0.71 20.82
C ARG A 17 -3.21 1.25 19.69
N TYR A 18 -3.49 0.44 18.68
CA TYR A 18 -4.21 0.87 17.49
C TYR A 18 -5.71 0.59 17.51
N LYS A 19 -6.21 -0.15 18.49
CA LYS A 19 -7.63 -0.53 18.60
C LYS A 19 -8.60 0.66 18.66
N THR A 20 -8.15 1.79 19.20
CA THR A 20 -8.95 3.02 19.28
C THR A 20 -8.65 4.01 18.16
N ILE A 21 -7.67 3.73 17.32
CA ILE A 21 -7.20 4.61 16.25
C ILE A 21 -7.70 4.13 14.89
N LEU A 22 -7.59 2.83 14.62
CA LEU A 22 -7.91 2.23 13.32
C LEU A 22 -9.39 1.78 13.25
N PRO A 23 -9.95 1.68 12.03
CA PRO A 23 -11.30 1.17 11.84
C PRO A 23 -11.48 -0.25 12.39
N ASP A 24 -12.65 -0.52 12.98
CA ASP A 24 -12.97 -1.82 13.57
C ASP A 24 -12.80 -2.98 12.57
N GLU A 25 -13.17 -2.78 11.30
CA GLU A 25 -13.02 -3.79 10.26
C GLU A 25 -11.54 -4.15 9.99
N LEU A 26 -10.64 -3.17 10.06
CA LEU A 26 -9.20 -3.43 9.93
C LEU A 26 -8.66 -4.13 11.18
N ILE A 27 -9.08 -3.70 12.37
CA ILE A 27 -8.72 -4.37 13.63
C ILE A 27 -9.15 -5.84 13.60
N LYS A 28 -10.35 -6.12 13.08
CA LYS A 28 -10.81 -7.50 12.91
C LYS A 28 -9.92 -8.31 11.95
N ILE A 29 -9.48 -7.71 10.85
CA ILE A 29 -8.50 -8.37 9.96
C ILE A 29 -7.21 -8.68 10.72
N TRP A 30 -6.72 -7.75 11.52
CA TRP A 30 -5.53 -7.95 12.36
C TRP A 30 -5.70 -9.11 13.35
N GLU A 31 -6.84 -9.16 14.06
CA GLU A 31 -7.14 -10.21 15.04
C GLU A 31 -7.25 -11.60 14.40
N ASP A 32 -7.92 -11.68 13.26
CA ASP A 32 -8.21 -12.96 12.58
C ASP A 32 -7.05 -13.43 11.68
N ASN A 33 -6.32 -12.51 11.07
CA ASN A 33 -5.38 -12.82 9.97
C ASN A 33 -4.00 -12.19 10.11
N GLY A 34 -3.75 -11.35 11.12
CA GLY A 34 -2.46 -10.68 11.32
C GLY A 34 -2.13 -9.70 10.18
N LEU A 35 -0.84 -9.64 9.82
CA LEU A 35 -0.35 -8.86 8.66
C LEU A 35 -0.70 -9.60 7.36
N ALA A 36 -1.98 -9.62 7.06
CA ALA A 36 -2.57 -10.39 5.96
C ALA A 36 -2.15 -9.88 4.59
N ARG A 37 -2.23 -10.79 3.60
CA ARG A 37 -2.24 -10.45 2.19
C ARG A 37 -3.67 -10.51 1.66
N LEU A 38 -4.06 -9.46 0.95
CA LEU A 38 -5.38 -9.36 0.33
C LEU A 38 -5.24 -9.42 -1.19
N MET A 39 -6.28 -9.92 -1.87
CA MET A 39 -6.34 -9.93 -3.33
C MET A 39 -5.16 -10.68 -3.97
N GLY A 40 -4.84 -11.86 -3.47
CA GLY A 40 -3.74 -12.67 -3.99
C GLY A 40 -2.35 -12.08 -3.75
N GLY A 41 -2.21 -11.18 -2.75
CA GLY A 41 -0.96 -10.51 -2.41
C GLY A 41 -0.77 -9.14 -3.04
N TYR A 42 -1.73 -8.63 -3.80
CA TYR A 42 -1.67 -7.27 -4.34
C TYR A 42 -1.62 -6.21 -3.24
N LEU A 43 -2.43 -6.37 -2.20
CA LEU A 43 -2.41 -5.53 -1.00
C LEU A 43 -1.82 -6.30 0.17
N LYS A 44 -0.96 -5.65 0.93
CA LYS A 44 -0.36 -6.17 2.15
C LYS A 44 -0.75 -5.29 3.33
N VAL A 45 -1.35 -5.89 4.35
CA VAL A 45 -1.57 -5.24 5.64
C VAL A 45 -0.23 -5.03 6.30
N VAL A 46 0.04 -3.83 6.79
CA VAL A 46 1.34 -3.48 7.39
C VAL A 46 1.21 -3.03 8.84
N ASN A 47 2.29 -3.16 9.59
CA ASN A 47 2.41 -2.48 10.87
C ASN A 47 2.62 -0.98 10.59
N PRO A 48 1.73 -0.09 11.04
CA PRO A 48 1.88 1.34 10.82
C PRO A 48 3.21 1.91 11.30
N GLU A 49 3.78 1.37 12.38
CA GLU A 49 5.04 1.83 12.95
C GLU A 49 6.24 1.65 12.00
N ASP A 50 6.17 0.65 11.10
CA ASP A 50 7.24 0.41 10.14
C ASP A 50 7.30 1.46 9.03
N TYR A 51 6.20 2.17 8.78
CA TYR A 51 6.09 3.12 7.66
C TYR A 51 5.73 4.55 8.07
N GLN A 52 5.42 4.81 9.34
CA GLN A 52 4.92 6.13 9.79
C GLN A 52 5.94 7.25 9.56
N GLU A 53 7.20 7.04 9.92
CA GLU A 53 8.24 8.07 9.72
C GLU A 53 8.50 8.29 8.22
N LEU A 54 8.60 7.22 7.44
CA LEU A 54 8.71 7.33 5.98
C LEU A 54 7.55 8.15 5.39
N LEU A 55 6.31 7.89 5.82
CA LEU A 55 5.13 8.61 5.36
C LEU A 55 5.19 10.10 5.73
N LYS A 56 5.62 10.45 6.93
CA LYS A 56 5.81 11.85 7.35
C LYS A 56 6.83 12.59 6.50
N GLU A 57 7.91 11.92 6.13
CA GLU A 57 8.98 12.51 5.31
C GLU A 57 8.57 12.67 3.85
N THR A 58 7.76 11.76 3.32
CA THR A 58 7.50 11.61 1.89
C THR A 58 6.13 12.08 1.41
N TYR A 59 5.19 12.35 2.33
CA TYR A 59 3.82 12.76 2.00
C TYR A 59 3.40 13.98 2.82
N PHE A 60 2.84 15.01 2.16
CA PHE A 60 2.53 16.28 2.83
C PHE A 60 1.50 16.16 3.97
N ARG A 61 0.62 15.15 3.92
CA ARG A 61 -0.34 14.81 4.98
C ARG A 61 0.15 13.70 5.93
N GLY A 62 1.42 13.35 5.87
CA GLY A 62 1.99 12.23 6.64
C GLY A 62 1.81 12.34 8.16
N ASN A 63 1.70 13.56 8.70
CA ASN A 63 1.50 13.79 10.14
C ASN A 63 0.06 13.50 10.61
N ILE A 64 -0.92 13.50 9.69
CA ILE A 64 -2.34 13.26 10.00
C ILE A 64 -2.86 11.96 9.37
N SER A 65 -1.96 11.16 8.84
CA SER A 65 -2.26 9.91 8.13
C SER A 65 -1.59 8.73 8.81
N VAL A 66 -2.27 7.60 8.86
CA VAL A 66 -1.73 6.33 9.35
C VAL A 66 -1.56 5.38 8.17
N PRO A 67 -0.35 4.84 7.91
CA PRO A 67 -0.14 3.85 6.86
C PRO A 67 -0.78 2.51 7.28
N ILE A 68 -1.68 1.97 6.47
CA ILE A 68 -2.45 0.76 6.81
C ILE A 68 -2.22 -0.41 5.87
N LEU A 69 -1.98 -0.14 4.59
CA LEU A 69 -1.69 -1.15 3.57
C LEU A 69 -0.60 -0.63 2.63
N VAL A 70 0.10 -1.56 1.98
CA VAL A 70 1.01 -1.26 0.86
C VAL A 70 0.60 -2.08 -0.34
N THR A 71 0.58 -1.47 -1.54
CA THR A 71 0.31 -2.19 -2.78
C THR A 71 1.54 -2.92 -3.29
N ALA A 72 1.33 -3.86 -4.19
CA ALA A 72 2.41 -4.57 -4.88
C ALA A 72 3.37 -3.65 -5.66
N PHE A 73 2.95 -2.42 -5.96
CA PHE A 73 3.77 -1.42 -6.65
C PHE A 73 4.35 -0.34 -5.73
N GLY A 74 4.31 -0.56 -4.40
CA GLY A 74 4.92 0.33 -3.41
C GLY A 74 4.14 1.58 -3.07
N ASP A 75 2.87 1.65 -3.44
CA ASP A 75 1.98 2.73 -3.02
C ASP A 75 1.46 2.46 -1.60
N ILE A 76 1.40 3.49 -0.76
CA ILE A 76 0.92 3.37 0.62
C ILE A 76 -0.55 3.79 0.70
N VAL A 77 -1.39 2.87 1.17
CA VAL A 77 -2.79 3.16 1.52
C VAL A 77 -2.83 3.73 2.93
N THR A 78 -3.50 4.84 3.10
CA THR A 78 -3.53 5.62 4.33
C THR A 78 -4.94 5.69 4.94
N PHE A 79 -4.99 5.74 6.26
CA PHE A 79 -6.17 6.12 7.02
C PHE A 79 -5.98 7.56 7.51
N GLU A 80 -6.83 8.47 7.06
CA GLU A 80 -6.67 9.91 7.23
C GLU A 80 -7.84 10.54 7.97
N GLU A 81 -7.55 11.48 8.86
CA GLU A 81 -8.55 12.25 9.59
C GLU A 81 -9.59 11.35 10.31
N ASP A 82 -9.14 10.24 10.88
CA ASP A 82 -9.98 9.26 11.58
C ASP A 82 -11.17 8.72 10.77
N GLN A 83 -11.11 8.82 9.44
CA GLN A 83 -12.22 8.45 8.56
C GLN A 83 -11.81 7.99 7.17
N TYR A 84 -11.10 8.81 6.40
CA TYR A 84 -10.90 8.61 4.96
C TYR A 84 -9.82 7.60 4.64
N ILE A 85 -9.97 6.92 3.50
CA ILE A 85 -8.96 6.04 2.95
C ILE A 85 -8.34 6.71 1.73
N GLY A 86 -7.06 7.02 1.83
CA GLY A 86 -6.27 7.59 0.75
C GLY A 86 -5.24 6.59 0.21
N MET A 87 -4.54 6.98 -0.84
CA MET A 87 -3.38 6.25 -1.37
C MET A 87 -2.35 7.22 -1.90
N VAL A 88 -1.12 7.09 -1.42
CA VAL A 88 0.04 7.83 -1.93
C VAL A 88 0.63 7.01 -3.06
N LYS A 89 0.55 7.52 -4.29
CA LYS A 89 1.01 6.86 -5.52
C LYS A 89 2.42 7.34 -5.87
N TYR A 90 3.42 6.80 -5.20
CA TYR A 90 4.80 7.27 -5.31
C TYR A 90 5.33 7.23 -6.74
N LYS A 91 5.14 6.12 -7.46
CA LYS A 91 5.61 6.02 -8.85
C LYS A 91 5.02 7.07 -9.79
N ASN A 92 3.85 7.59 -9.47
CA ASN A 92 3.17 8.63 -10.25
C ASN A 92 3.38 10.05 -9.68
N GLY A 93 3.99 10.18 -8.50
CA GLY A 93 4.21 11.46 -7.86
C GLY A 93 2.93 12.17 -7.39
N ASN A 94 1.86 11.42 -7.10
CA ASN A 94 0.58 11.99 -6.68
C ASN A 94 -0.09 11.16 -5.57
N PHE A 95 -1.27 11.60 -5.15
CA PHE A 95 -2.11 10.89 -4.17
C PHE A 95 -3.59 10.98 -4.60
N VAL A 96 -4.39 10.05 -4.11
CA VAL A 96 -5.83 9.98 -4.39
C VAL A 96 -6.60 9.60 -3.13
N MET A 97 -7.87 10.00 -3.06
CA MET A 97 -8.81 9.46 -2.07
C MET A 97 -9.54 8.27 -2.69
N LEU A 98 -9.48 7.12 -2.00
CA LEU A 98 -10.08 5.86 -2.46
C LEU A 98 -11.51 5.67 -1.96
N ALA A 99 -11.78 6.05 -0.72
CA ALA A 99 -13.09 5.86 -0.11
C ALA A 99 -13.30 6.78 1.09
N LYS A 100 -14.58 7.01 1.42
CA LYS A 100 -14.97 7.82 2.59
C LYS A 100 -14.75 7.13 3.94
N ASN A 101 -14.59 5.82 3.95
CA ASN A 101 -14.27 5.02 5.13
C ASN A 101 -13.75 3.63 4.73
N PHE A 102 -13.20 2.89 5.68
CA PHE A 102 -12.60 1.59 5.43
C PHE A 102 -13.62 0.53 4.98
N LYS A 103 -14.81 0.52 5.55
CA LYS A 103 -15.89 -0.40 5.14
C LYS A 103 -16.22 -0.22 3.65
N ARG A 104 -16.36 1.02 3.20
CA ARG A 104 -16.60 1.31 1.78
C ARG A 104 -15.42 0.93 0.90
N PHE A 105 -14.21 1.15 1.37
CA PHE A 105 -13.00 0.70 0.68
C PHE A 105 -13.01 -0.82 0.44
N ILE A 106 -13.27 -1.61 1.48
CA ILE A 106 -13.35 -3.08 1.35
C ILE A 106 -14.45 -3.49 0.36
N GLN A 107 -15.61 -2.85 0.39
CA GLN A 107 -16.68 -3.11 -0.60
C GLN A 107 -16.22 -2.80 -2.03
N ASN A 108 -15.51 -1.70 -2.22
CA ASN A 108 -15.00 -1.29 -3.53
C ASN A 108 -13.94 -2.24 -4.10
N LEU A 109 -13.26 -3.03 -3.26
CA LEU A 109 -12.33 -4.07 -3.74
C LEU A 109 -13.02 -5.20 -4.52
N GLY A 110 -14.35 -5.30 -4.46
CA GLY A 110 -15.16 -6.19 -5.29
C GLY A 110 -15.69 -5.55 -6.58
N ASP A 111 -15.35 -4.31 -6.87
CA ASP A 111 -15.84 -3.54 -8.03
C ASP A 111 -14.73 -3.44 -9.09
N ASP A 112 -14.96 -4.03 -10.26
CA ASP A 112 -13.99 -4.06 -11.36
C ASP A 112 -13.60 -2.66 -11.84
N TYR A 113 -14.54 -1.72 -11.90
CA TYR A 113 -14.26 -0.34 -12.30
C TYR A 113 -13.33 0.35 -11.30
N PHE A 114 -13.53 0.13 -10.00
CA PHE A 114 -12.65 0.66 -8.95
C PHE A 114 -11.24 0.09 -9.07
N LEU A 115 -11.13 -1.22 -9.27
CA LEU A 115 -9.83 -1.89 -9.42
C LEU A 115 -9.09 -1.39 -10.66
N GLU A 116 -9.78 -1.27 -11.78
CA GLU A 116 -9.21 -0.80 -13.05
C GLU A 116 -8.73 0.66 -12.93
N LYS A 117 -9.48 1.49 -12.21
CA LYS A 117 -9.17 2.91 -12.01
C LYS A 117 -7.96 3.15 -11.09
N TYR A 118 -7.83 2.38 -10.02
CA TYR A 118 -6.87 2.67 -8.96
C TYR A 118 -5.73 1.68 -8.83
N PHE A 119 -5.90 0.45 -9.31
CA PHE A 119 -4.94 -0.64 -9.16
C PHE A 119 -4.47 -1.18 -10.50
N GLN A 120 -3.37 -1.93 -10.47
CA GLN A 120 -2.75 -2.53 -11.66
C GLN A 120 -2.73 -4.06 -11.51
N ILE A 121 -3.92 -4.66 -11.36
CA ILE A 121 -4.04 -6.11 -11.11
C ILE A 121 -3.48 -6.95 -12.26
N PRO A 122 -3.77 -6.66 -13.57
CA PRO A 122 -3.20 -7.45 -14.67
C PRO A 122 -1.68 -7.40 -14.70
N GLN A 123 -1.07 -6.24 -14.50
CA GLN A 123 0.39 -6.08 -14.46
C GLN A 123 1.02 -6.82 -13.27
N TYR A 124 0.34 -6.84 -12.12
CA TYR A 124 0.76 -7.60 -10.94
C TYR A 124 0.79 -9.11 -11.22
N ILE A 125 -0.28 -9.63 -11.79
CA ILE A 125 -0.36 -11.06 -12.15
C ILE A 125 0.77 -11.44 -13.12
N GLU A 126 0.99 -10.62 -14.14
CA GLU A 126 2.07 -10.83 -15.10
C GLU A 126 3.46 -10.77 -14.43
N ALA A 127 3.68 -9.79 -13.55
CA ALA A 127 4.95 -9.64 -12.82
C ALA A 127 5.23 -10.84 -11.90
N VAL A 128 4.23 -11.31 -11.17
CA VAL A 128 4.38 -12.52 -10.31
C VAL A 128 4.73 -13.74 -11.15
N ASN A 129 4.09 -13.91 -12.31
CA ASN A 129 4.36 -15.05 -13.19
C ASN A 129 5.76 -14.99 -13.83
N LYS A 130 6.24 -13.81 -14.18
CA LYS A 130 7.53 -13.63 -14.85
C LYS A 130 8.73 -13.53 -13.88
N ILE A 131 8.51 -12.97 -12.70
CA ILE A 131 9.58 -12.66 -11.74
C ILE A 131 9.53 -13.61 -10.56
N ASP A 132 8.57 -13.44 -9.67
CA ASP A 132 8.26 -14.25 -8.49
C ASP A 132 7.26 -13.50 -7.59
N LYS A 133 6.81 -14.15 -6.51
CA LYS A 133 6.02 -13.53 -5.43
C LYS A 133 6.85 -12.52 -4.63
N LEU A 134 6.16 -11.55 -4.04
CA LEU A 134 6.75 -10.54 -3.18
C LEU A 134 6.83 -11.01 -1.72
N GLU A 135 7.95 -10.70 -1.05
CA GLU A 135 8.03 -10.74 0.40
C GLU A 135 7.27 -9.54 1.02
N LEU A 136 7.12 -9.55 2.35
CA LEU A 136 6.31 -8.54 3.04
C LEU A 136 6.85 -7.12 2.84
N ASP A 137 8.17 -6.97 2.82
CA ASP A 137 8.88 -5.69 2.68
C ASP A 137 9.27 -5.35 1.22
N GLU A 138 8.81 -6.14 0.25
CA GLU A 138 9.11 -5.96 -1.17
C GLU A 138 7.92 -5.41 -1.96
N CYS A 139 8.24 -4.71 -3.05
CA CYS A 139 7.28 -4.33 -4.08
C CYS A 139 7.92 -4.50 -5.46
N PHE A 140 7.11 -4.41 -6.51
CA PHE A 140 7.59 -4.28 -7.88
C PHE A 140 7.87 -2.81 -8.18
N GLY A 141 9.11 -2.49 -8.51
CA GLY A 141 9.53 -1.15 -8.91
C GLY A 141 10.00 -1.13 -10.35
N TYR A 142 9.70 -0.06 -11.07
CA TYR A 142 10.24 0.18 -12.41
C TYR A 142 11.71 0.57 -12.34
N VAL A 143 12.54 -0.11 -13.12
CA VAL A 143 13.97 0.17 -13.22
C VAL A 143 14.32 0.30 -14.73
N PRO A 144 14.70 1.49 -15.21
CA PRO A 144 14.82 2.77 -14.47
C PRO A 144 13.51 3.31 -13.90
N LEU A 145 13.59 4.18 -12.90
CA LEU A 145 12.42 4.86 -12.35
C LEU A 145 11.66 5.62 -13.45
N LEU A 146 10.33 5.68 -13.38
CA LEU A 146 9.50 6.41 -14.35
C LEU A 146 9.91 7.88 -14.45
N GLY A 147 10.23 8.52 -13.32
CA GLY A 147 10.74 9.90 -13.28
C GLY A 147 12.10 10.12 -13.95
N LEU A 148 12.85 9.05 -14.25
CA LEU A 148 14.10 9.07 -15.02
C LEU A 148 13.92 8.61 -16.46
N GLY A 149 12.69 8.58 -16.95
CA GLY A 149 12.40 8.17 -18.32
C GLY A 149 12.21 6.66 -18.51
N GLY A 150 12.10 5.90 -17.43
CA GLY A 150 11.73 4.50 -17.50
C GLY A 150 10.35 4.31 -18.10
N SER A 151 10.11 3.22 -18.83
CA SER A 151 8.80 2.91 -19.36
C SER A 151 8.01 2.00 -18.46
N GLU A 152 6.69 2.20 -18.43
CA GLU A 152 5.74 1.45 -17.58
C GLU A 152 5.42 0.08 -18.20
N LYS A 153 6.47 -0.74 -18.42
CA LYS A 153 6.37 -2.09 -18.96
C LYS A 153 6.78 -3.13 -17.92
N VAL A 154 6.14 -4.28 -17.94
CA VAL A 154 6.44 -5.38 -17.00
C VAL A 154 7.90 -5.84 -17.09
N GLU A 155 8.51 -5.78 -18.28
CA GLU A 155 9.92 -6.10 -18.50
C GLU A 155 10.89 -5.20 -17.70
N ASN A 156 10.44 -4.01 -17.30
CA ASN A 156 11.22 -3.07 -16.48
C ASN A 156 10.96 -3.22 -14.97
N LEU A 157 10.08 -4.12 -14.57
CA LEU A 157 9.80 -4.36 -13.15
C LEU A 157 10.88 -5.26 -12.53
N LYS A 158 11.25 -4.92 -11.29
CA LYS A 158 12.10 -5.73 -10.42
C LYS A 158 11.51 -5.76 -9.02
N LYS A 159 11.81 -6.83 -8.27
CA LYS A 159 11.54 -6.84 -6.83
C LYS A 159 12.52 -5.90 -6.13
N VAL A 160 12.00 -4.93 -5.40
CA VAL A 160 12.78 -3.92 -4.67
C VAL A 160 12.22 -3.79 -3.25
N LYS A 161 13.04 -3.31 -2.33
CA LYS A 161 12.57 -3.01 -0.97
C LYS A 161 11.70 -1.75 -0.99
N ILE A 162 10.55 -1.80 -0.33
CA ILE A 162 9.55 -0.74 -0.35
C ILE A 162 10.14 0.58 0.14
N ARG A 163 10.79 0.58 1.31
CA ARG A 163 11.35 1.78 1.92
C ARG A 163 12.36 2.46 1.00
N GLU A 164 13.37 1.73 0.58
CA GLU A 164 14.45 2.26 -0.26
C GLU A 164 13.92 2.75 -1.61
N HIS A 165 12.92 2.07 -2.16
CA HIS A 165 12.29 2.46 -3.41
C HIS A 165 11.53 3.79 -3.28
N ILE A 166 10.75 3.96 -2.22
CA ILE A 166 10.04 5.21 -1.93
C ILE A 166 11.02 6.35 -1.68
N GLU A 167 12.07 6.11 -0.91
CA GLU A 167 13.12 7.11 -0.65
C GLU A 167 13.80 7.57 -1.94
N LEU A 168 14.16 6.65 -2.84
CA LEU A 168 14.73 6.98 -4.16
C LEU A 168 13.78 7.82 -5.02
N ILE A 169 12.50 7.45 -5.08
CA ILE A 169 11.51 8.20 -5.83
C ILE A 169 11.39 9.63 -5.29
N THR A 170 11.26 9.79 -3.98
CA THR A 170 11.04 11.10 -3.37
C THR A 170 12.28 11.98 -3.34
N GLN A 171 13.48 11.41 -3.37
CA GLN A 171 14.70 12.16 -3.65
C GLN A 171 14.67 12.81 -5.04
N LEU A 172 14.03 12.15 -6.01
CA LEU A 172 13.94 12.65 -7.38
C LEU A 172 12.80 13.65 -7.56
N VAL A 173 11.59 13.34 -7.07
CA VAL A 173 10.38 14.12 -7.34
C VAL A 173 9.95 15.03 -6.21
N GLY A 174 10.60 14.93 -5.04
CA GLY A 174 10.23 15.65 -3.84
C GLY A 174 9.11 15.00 -3.04
N LYS A 175 8.68 15.68 -1.99
CA LYS A 175 7.60 15.24 -1.10
C LYS A 175 6.27 15.26 -1.85
N ILE A 176 5.54 14.15 -1.84
CA ILE A 176 4.29 14.02 -2.58
C ILE A 176 3.24 15.00 -2.04
N GLY A 177 2.58 15.74 -2.93
CA GLY A 177 1.53 16.71 -2.61
C GLY A 177 2.03 18.13 -2.30
N MET A 178 3.33 18.37 -2.43
CA MET A 178 3.93 19.71 -2.21
C MET A 178 4.38 20.34 -3.52
#